data_6fa87afdca122148a3bff87cf09609c8
#
_entry.id   6fa87afdca122148a3bff87cf09609c8
#
_cell.length_a   1.000
_cell.length_b   1.000
_cell.length_c   1.000
_cell.angle_alpha   90.00
_cell.angle_beta   90.00
_cell.angle_gamma   90.00
#
_symmetry.space_group_name_H-M   'P 1'
#
loop_
_entity.id
_entity.type
_entity.pdbx_description
1 polymer ?
#
loop_
_entity_poly.entity_id
_entity_poly.type
_entity_poly.pdbx_seq_one_letter_code
_entity_poly.pdbx_strand_id
1 'polypeptide(L)'
;MVSLTVQQREILQYLLQVDTSTTLAEIGATMNLTPRQVNYRLKGVRAWLEQRNVFLGSKPGIGYEINCSVSQRRSLLKELDTRSNFDLVLSADERQQLLALKLLTSDEPLILRQVQQLMVTSRATASKDIDTVETWLSHFDVQLDRRPNYGFSIRNKELARRQAIIALLWGNTPFSDSLFKITYDEGLLFSLADVAEFSPIVQRVYEQLQQWDVNLAFEWVAQAEAEMHGRFADNAVLHMALAFAVQRERVRTGNMCHCTEENLHWLKAQPVWSIATRLANSMWPDMERSIPETESAVIAMHLVVGLRNEEWPGDLYTTPGFTSLVDMLVENVAQAFFEPELVHDLALREGLAAHVVPALMRQRFNIWAPPSWSDEEIAQNCHRERKIAQTLAALVKEHTGIALPTGEIDTITLLLRAAYIRARPARQWQVFVICPTGMATAQLLAARLKTRFPNLEILGVLSQRELSSERVTEAQILITTTPIDPPISNVYVIQVHPLLLPQDLAAISKWVSS
;
A
#
# COMPACT_ATOMS: atom_id res chain seq x y z
N MET A 1 -21.45 -9.86 32.87
CA MET A 1 -22.02 -8.89 31.90
C MET A 1 -21.19 -9.02 30.64
N VAL A 2 -21.79 -9.17 29.46
CA VAL A 2 -21.01 -9.25 28.20
C VAL A 2 -20.66 -7.84 27.80
N SER A 3 -19.36 -7.54 27.71
CA SER A 3 -18.83 -6.25 27.28
C SER A 3 -18.65 -6.25 25.76
N LEU A 4 -18.88 -5.13 25.11
CA LEU A 4 -18.64 -4.95 23.68
C LEU A 4 -17.25 -4.40 23.41
N THR A 5 -16.61 -4.87 22.34
CA THR A 5 -15.48 -4.14 21.75
C THR A 5 -16.01 -2.90 21.01
N VAL A 6 -15.14 -1.95 20.69
CA VAL A 6 -15.55 -0.73 19.99
C VAL A 6 -16.18 -1.03 18.64
N GLN A 7 -15.57 -1.87 17.84
CA GLN A 7 -16.12 -2.26 16.54
C GLN A 7 -17.46 -3.03 16.67
N GLN A 8 -17.63 -3.81 17.72
CA GLN A 8 -18.94 -4.43 18.01
C GLN A 8 -19.98 -3.39 18.38
N ARG A 9 -19.59 -2.33 19.09
CA ARG A 9 -20.46 -1.20 19.41
C ARG A 9 -20.85 -0.42 18.17
N GLU A 10 -19.89 -0.09 17.30
CA GLU A 10 -20.14 0.59 16.04
C GLU A 10 -21.10 -0.19 15.13
N ILE A 11 -20.84 -1.50 14.97
CA ILE A 11 -21.74 -2.38 14.22
C ILE A 11 -23.15 -2.40 14.85
N LEU A 12 -23.23 -2.44 16.18
CA LEU A 12 -24.50 -2.43 16.89
C LEU A 12 -25.23 -1.08 16.72
N GLN A 13 -24.53 0.05 16.83
CA GLN A 13 -25.08 1.38 16.60
C GLN A 13 -25.61 1.51 15.18
N TYR A 14 -24.84 1.08 14.19
CA TYR A 14 -25.25 1.07 12.79
C TYR A 14 -26.54 0.24 12.58
N LEU A 15 -26.58 -1.00 13.09
CA LEU A 15 -27.75 -1.87 12.99
C LEU A 15 -28.98 -1.32 13.74
N LEU A 16 -28.78 -0.53 14.80
CA LEU A 16 -29.86 0.17 15.50
C LEU A 16 -30.34 1.42 14.79
N GLN A 17 -29.54 2.02 13.90
CA GLN A 17 -29.91 3.21 13.13
C GLN A 17 -30.61 2.85 11.80
N VAL A 18 -30.36 1.66 11.28
CA VAL A 18 -30.95 1.19 10.02
C VAL A 18 -32.24 0.43 10.30
N ASP A 19 -33.33 0.79 9.56
CA ASP A 19 -34.65 0.15 9.72
C ASP A 19 -34.87 -1.06 8.81
N THR A 20 -33.87 -1.40 8.00
CA THR A 20 -33.91 -2.52 7.06
C THR A 20 -32.85 -3.56 7.38
N SER A 21 -33.09 -4.81 6.95
CA SER A 21 -32.08 -5.87 7.06
C SER A 21 -30.85 -5.51 6.24
N THR A 22 -29.66 -5.66 6.79
CA THR A 22 -28.37 -5.29 6.18
C THR A 22 -27.48 -6.50 6.02
N THR A 23 -26.86 -6.66 4.85
CA THR A 23 -25.96 -7.78 4.54
C THR A 23 -24.58 -7.61 5.20
N LEU A 24 -23.82 -8.71 5.32
CA LEU A 24 -22.43 -8.65 5.81
C LEU A 24 -21.54 -7.77 4.92
N ALA A 25 -21.84 -7.73 3.61
CA ALA A 25 -21.08 -6.92 2.66
C ALA A 25 -21.36 -5.42 2.86
N GLU A 26 -22.61 -5.02 3.08
CA GLU A 26 -23.00 -3.63 3.34
C GLU A 26 -22.44 -3.13 4.68
N ILE A 27 -22.55 -3.95 5.75
CA ILE A 27 -21.93 -3.62 7.03
C ILE A 27 -20.41 -3.48 6.86
N GLY A 28 -19.80 -4.41 6.12
CA GLY A 28 -18.36 -4.39 5.84
C GLY A 28 -17.92 -3.15 5.07
N ALA A 29 -18.67 -2.75 4.04
CA ALA A 29 -18.40 -1.55 3.26
C ALA A 29 -18.47 -0.27 4.12
N THR A 30 -19.49 -0.18 5.00
CA THR A 30 -19.67 0.98 5.89
C THR A 30 -18.57 1.08 6.95
N MET A 31 -18.11 -0.09 7.47
CA MET A 31 -17.14 -0.18 8.58
C MET A 31 -15.70 -0.43 8.10
N ASN A 32 -15.47 -0.48 6.80
CA ASN A 32 -14.19 -0.87 6.19
C ASN A 32 -13.67 -2.24 6.67
N LEU A 33 -14.58 -3.24 6.73
CA LEU A 33 -14.33 -4.60 7.21
C LEU A 33 -14.68 -5.62 6.12
N THR A 34 -13.97 -6.76 6.13
CA THR A 34 -14.37 -7.89 5.30
C THR A 34 -15.63 -8.57 5.86
N PRO A 35 -16.47 -9.21 5.02
CA PRO A 35 -17.66 -9.95 5.50
C PRO A 35 -17.33 -11.00 6.57
N ARG A 36 -16.15 -11.62 6.51
CA ARG A 36 -15.67 -12.58 7.50
C ARG A 36 -15.40 -11.91 8.85
N GLN A 37 -14.82 -10.73 8.85
CA GLN A 37 -14.57 -9.95 10.05
C GLN A 37 -15.87 -9.47 10.69
N VAL A 38 -16.81 -8.97 9.90
CA VAL A 38 -18.16 -8.59 10.39
C VAL A 38 -18.85 -9.79 11.05
N ASN A 39 -18.88 -10.95 10.40
CA ASN A 39 -19.54 -12.15 10.94
C ASN A 39 -18.91 -12.60 12.28
N TYR A 40 -17.60 -12.47 12.43
CA TYR A 40 -16.92 -12.77 13.68
C TYR A 40 -17.36 -11.80 14.80
N ARG A 41 -17.46 -10.51 14.51
CA ARG A 41 -17.85 -9.47 15.48
C ARG A 41 -19.32 -9.54 15.87
N LEU A 42 -20.21 -9.94 14.96
CA LEU A 42 -21.64 -10.13 15.23
C LEU A 42 -21.91 -11.16 16.32
N LYS A 43 -20.98 -12.07 16.62
CA LYS A 43 -21.11 -13.01 17.75
C LYS A 43 -21.19 -12.29 19.10
N GLY A 44 -20.32 -11.29 19.31
CA GLY A 44 -20.33 -10.48 20.53
C GLY A 44 -21.56 -9.56 20.60
N VAL A 45 -21.95 -8.96 19.47
CA VAL A 45 -23.18 -8.16 19.36
C VAL A 45 -24.42 -8.99 19.73
N ARG A 46 -24.50 -10.22 19.21
CA ARG A 46 -25.59 -11.14 19.53
C ARG A 46 -25.65 -11.46 21.03
N ALA A 47 -24.54 -11.85 21.64
CA ALA A 47 -24.47 -12.17 23.06
C ALA A 47 -24.84 -10.97 23.96
N TRP A 48 -24.48 -9.74 23.55
CA TRP A 48 -24.82 -8.52 24.26
C TRP A 48 -26.31 -8.19 24.19
N LEU A 49 -26.94 -8.37 23.02
CA LEU A 49 -28.38 -8.17 22.79
C LEU A 49 -29.21 -9.21 23.54
N GLU A 50 -28.80 -10.49 23.54
CA GLU A 50 -29.48 -11.59 24.26
C GLU A 50 -29.59 -11.31 25.75
N GLN A 51 -28.57 -10.73 26.40
CA GLN A 51 -28.65 -10.32 27.80
C GLN A 51 -29.72 -9.25 28.09
N ARG A 52 -30.18 -8.55 27.05
CA ARG A 52 -31.21 -7.50 27.12
C ARG A 52 -32.55 -7.97 26.56
N ASN A 53 -32.71 -9.29 26.36
CA ASN A 53 -33.87 -9.90 25.74
C ASN A 53 -34.22 -9.33 24.36
N VAL A 54 -33.18 -8.95 23.57
CA VAL A 54 -33.28 -8.51 22.20
C VAL A 54 -32.49 -9.47 21.32
N PHE A 55 -33.03 -9.79 20.14
CA PHE A 55 -32.43 -10.79 19.28
C PHE A 55 -31.96 -10.19 17.95
N LEU A 56 -30.76 -10.60 17.54
CA LEU A 56 -30.24 -10.33 16.21
C LEU A 56 -30.76 -11.41 15.24
N GLY A 57 -31.75 -11.04 14.43
CA GLY A 57 -32.30 -11.90 13.37
C GLY A 57 -31.34 -12.01 12.20
N SER A 58 -31.31 -13.19 11.58
CA SER A 58 -30.58 -13.42 10.32
C SER A 58 -31.51 -14.09 9.32
N LYS A 59 -31.70 -13.48 8.16
CA LYS A 59 -32.51 -14.04 7.05
C LYS A 59 -31.58 -14.39 5.90
N PRO A 60 -31.50 -15.66 5.48
CA PRO A 60 -30.67 -16.08 4.35
C PRO A 60 -30.97 -15.26 3.09
N GLY A 61 -29.92 -14.68 2.47
CA GLY A 61 -30.04 -13.86 1.25
C GLY A 61 -30.57 -12.42 1.46
N ILE A 62 -31.00 -12.06 2.68
CA ILE A 62 -31.56 -10.73 2.98
C ILE A 62 -30.63 -9.95 3.93
N GLY A 63 -30.08 -10.60 4.96
CA GLY A 63 -29.15 -9.96 5.89
C GLY A 63 -29.53 -10.11 7.37
N TYR A 64 -28.99 -9.18 8.17
CA TYR A 64 -29.16 -9.11 9.63
C TYR A 64 -30.06 -7.93 10.01
N GLU A 65 -30.91 -8.15 11.01
CA GLU A 65 -31.79 -7.11 11.59
C GLU A 65 -31.95 -7.29 13.08
N ILE A 66 -32.15 -6.21 13.82
CA ILE A 66 -32.43 -6.25 15.26
C ILE A 66 -33.92 -6.22 15.49
N ASN A 67 -34.45 -7.33 16.05
CA ASN A 67 -35.87 -7.47 16.35
C ASN A 67 -36.17 -6.82 17.73
N CYS A 68 -36.53 -5.54 17.72
CA CYS A 68 -36.89 -4.79 18.91
C CYS A 68 -37.97 -3.74 18.64
N SER A 69 -38.68 -3.36 19.71
CA SER A 69 -39.63 -2.23 19.64
C SER A 69 -38.91 -0.89 19.52
N VAL A 70 -39.60 0.15 19.04
CA VAL A 70 -39.05 1.51 18.94
C VAL A 70 -38.57 2.04 20.30
N SER A 71 -39.28 1.68 21.39
CA SER A 71 -38.88 2.07 22.76
C SER A 71 -37.62 1.35 23.21
N GLN A 72 -37.49 0.05 22.92
CA GLN A 72 -36.27 -0.72 23.19
C GLN A 72 -35.09 -0.18 22.35
N ARG A 73 -35.29 0.11 21.08
CA ARG A 73 -34.26 0.69 20.20
C ARG A 73 -33.71 2.01 20.77
N ARG A 74 -34.58 2.91 21.18
CA ARG A 74 -34.17 4.18 21.82
C ARG A 74 -33.43 3.95 23.14
N SER A 75 -33.87 3.01 23.95
CA SER A 75 -33.19 2.66 25.20
C SER A 75 -31.78 2.11 24.96
N LEU A 76 -31.63 1.22 23.98
CA LEU A 76 -30.33 0.65 23.59
C LEU A 76 -29.39 1.72 23.04
N LEU A 77 -29.85 2.61 22.16
CA LEU A 77 -29.04 3.73 21.65
C LEU A 77 -28.61 4.66 22.79
N LYS A 78 -29.53 5.02 23.69
CA LYS A 78 -29.20 5.83 24.87
C LYS A 78 -28.20 5.15 25.79
N GLU A 79 -28.31 3.84 25.98
CA GLU A 79 -27.35 3.05 26.74
C GLU A 79 -25.96 3.08 26.06
N LEU A 80 -25.90 2.94 24.72
CA LEU A 80 -24.67 3.03 23.93
C LEU A 80 -24.03 4.42 23.95
N ASP A 81 -24.82 5.50 24.07
CA ASP A 81 -24.32 6.89 24.14
C ASP A 81 -23.84 7.30 25.53
N THR A 82 -24.26 6.58 26.60
CA THR A 82 -23.89 6.92 27.97
C THR A 82 -22.48 6.43 28.27
N ARG A 83 -21.48 7.32 28.23
CA ARG A 83 -20.03 7.05 28.39
C ARG A 83 -19.61 6.33 29.68
N SER A 84 -20.44 6.29 30.70
CA SER A 84 -20.09 5.82 32.05
C SER A 84 -20.32 4.32 32.31
N ASN A 85 -20.97 3.57 31.42
CA ASN A 85 -21.43 2.21 31.72
C ASN A 85 -20.81 1.11 30.85
N PHE A 86 -19.78 1.41 30.07
CA PHE A 86 -19.10 0.40 29.25
C PHE A 86 -17.70 0.12 29.77
N ASP A 87 -17.48 -1.08 30.27
CA ASP A 87 -16.15 -1.68 30.30
C ASP A 87 -15.78 -2.04 28.85
N LEU A 88 -15.19 -1.09 28.14
CA LEU A 88 -14.63 -1.34 26.82
C LEU A 88 -13.45 -2.30 26.96
N VAL A 89 -13.66 -3.52 26.53
CA VAL A 89 -12.63 -4.55 26.51
C VAL A 89 -11.89 -4.45 25.17
N LEU A 90 -10.60 -4.27 25.23
CA LEU A 90 -9.74 -4.34 24.05
C LEU A 90 -9.89 -5.70 23.37
N SER A 91 -9.99 -5.71 22.04
CA SER A 91 -9.89 -6.95 21.26
C SER A 91 -8.52 -7.60 21.45
N ALA A 92 -8.35 -8.84 21.01
CA ALA A 92 -7.04 -9.49 21.08
C ALA A 92 -6.00 -8.72 20.28
N ASP A 93 -6.38 -8.25 19.09
CA ASP A 93 -5.52 -7.51 18.17
C ASP A 93 -5.08 -6.16 18.76
N GLU A 94 -6.00 -5.41 19.35
CA GLU A 94 -5.71 -4.14 20.02
C GLU A 94 -4.78 -4.33 21.23
N ARG A 95 -5.03 -5.36 22.05
CA ARG A 95 -4.13 -5.65 23.18
C ARG A 95 -2.73 -6.01 22.73
N GLN A 96 -2.61 -6.83 21.68
CA GLN A 96 -1.31 -7.26 21.16
C GLN A 96 -0.52 -6.11 20.55
N GLN A 97 -1.18 -5.18 19.83
CA GLN A 97 -0.54 -3.97 19.33
C GLN A 97 -0.03 -3.06 20.47
N LEU A 98 -0.87 -2.81 21.47
CA LEU A 98 -0.47 -2.01 22.65
C LEU A 98 0.66 -2.68 23.44
N LEU A 99 0.62 -4.01 23.58
CA LEU A 99 1.67 -4.78 24.22
C LEU A 99 2.99 -4.71 23.44
N ALA A 100 2.92 -4.88 22.11
CA ALA A 100 4.08 -4.75 21.23
C ALA A 100 4.71 -3.36 21.36
N LEU A 101 3.92 -2.29 21.27
CA LEU A 101 4.41 -0.92 21.43
C LEU A 101 5.03 -0.71 22.82
N LYS A 102 4.37 -1.19 23.88
CA LYS A 102 4.88 -1.06 25.24
C LYS A 102 6.21 -1.79 25.42
N LEU A 103 6.36 -3.00 24.91
CA LEU A 103 7.61 -3.75 24.92
C LEU A 103 8.71 -3.03 24.13
N LEU A 104 8.36 -2.51 22.95
CA LEU A 104 9.29 -1.83 22.05
C LEU A 104 9.75 -0.46 22.59
N THR A 105 8.93 0.23 23.37
CA THR A 105 9.26 1.56 23.90
C THR A 105 9.78 1.54 25.34
N SER A 106 9.63 0.43 26.06
CA SER A 106 10.10 0.31 27.45
C SER A 106 11.54 -0.16 27.51
N ASP A 107 12.37 0.52 28.29
CA ASP A 107 13.72 0.07 28.60
C ASP A 107 13.76 -0.78 29.87
N GLU A 108 12.65 -0.80 30.63
CA GLU A 108 12.48 -1.64 31.81
C GLU A 108 11.72 -2.94 31.48
N PRO A 109 12.07 -4.07 32.12
CA PRO A 109 11.34 -5.31 31.95
C PRO A 109 9.89 -5.21 32.38
N LEU A 110 8.99 -5.79 31.61
CA LEU A 110 7.58 -5.92 31.96
C LEU A 110 7.30 -7.27 32.62
N ILE A 111 6.80 -7.29 33.84
CA ILE A 111 6.38 -8.55 34.47
C ILE A 111 4.95 -8.92 34.04
N LEU A 112 4.64 -10.23 34.02
CA LEU A 112 3.35 -10.74 33.57
C LEU A 112 2.16 -10.10 34.31
N ARG A 113 2.33 -9.79 35.60
CA ARG A 113 1.29 -9.12 36.40
C ARG A 113 1.01 -7.70 35.89
N GLN A 114 2.05 -6.96 35.47
CA GLN A 114 1.85 -5.63 34.86
C GLN A 114 1.12 -5.72 33.52
N VAL A 115 1.45 -6.73 32.69
CA VAL A 115 0.73 -6.98 31.44
C VAL A 115 -0.75 -7.29 31.71
N GLN A 116 -1.05 -8.15 32.69
CA GLN A 116 -2.43 -8.44 33.10
C GLN A 116 -3.20 -7.18 33.54
N GLN A 117 -2.56 -6.36 34.37
CA GLN A 117 -3.17 -5.12 34.88
C GLN A 117 -3.35 -4.10 33.74
N LEU A 118 -2.34 -3.95 32.88
CA LEU A 118 -2.35 -3.02 31.78
C LEU A 118 -3.45 -3.35 30.75
N MET A 119 -3.63 -4.63 30.43
CA MET A 119 -4.57 -5.11 29.42
C MET A 119 -5.90 -5.57 29.99
N VAL A 120 -6.09 -5.49 31.30
CA VAL A 120 -7.29 -5.94 32.03
C VAL A 120 -7.68 -7.36 31.63
N THR A 121 -6.75 -8.31 31.73
CA THR A 121 -6.94 -9.67 31.21
C THR A 121 -6.45 -10.75 32.17
N SER A 122 -6.83 -12.01 31.88
CA SER A 122 -6.38 -13.16 32.65
C SER A 122 -4.90 -13.48 32.40
N ARG A 123 -4.29 -14.23 33.34
CA ARG A 123 -2.90 -14.69 33.17
C ARG A 123 -2.70 -15.50 31.88
N ALA A 124 -3.63 -16.40 31.58
CA ALA A 124 -3.58 -17.26 30.40
C ALA A 124 -3.67 -16.42 29.11
N THR A 125 -4.55 -15.43 29.07
CA THR A 125 -4.71 -14.52 27.94
C THR A 125 -3.47 -13.65 27.75
N ALA A 126 -2.94 -13.05 28.83
CA ALA A 126 -1.73 -12.25 28.77
C ALA A 126 -0.53 -13.06 28.26
N SER A 127 -0.37 -14.32 28.70
CA SER A 127 0.70 -15.19 28.19
C SER A 127 0.55 -15.46 26.70
N LYS A 128 -0.66 -15.76 26.22
CA LYS A 128 -0.93 -15.96 24.80
C LYS A 128 -0.68 -14.69 23.96
N ASP A 129 -1.07 -13.54 24.45
CA ASP A 129 -0.81 -12.26 23.78
C ASP A 129 0.71 -11.99 23.66
N ILE A 130 1.49 -12.29 24.72
CA ILE A 130 2.96 -12.20 24.70
C ILE A 130 3.56 -13.16 23.65
N ASP A 131 3.09 -14.41 23.58
CA ASP A 131 3.58 -15.38 22.59
C ASP A 131 3.30 -14.95 21.16
N THR A 132 2.14 -14.35 20.90
CA THR A 132 1.77 -13.80 19.59
C THR A 132 2.66 -12.61 19.23
N VAL A 133 2.88 -11.69 20.17
CA VAL A 133 3.75 -10.52 19.97
C VAL A 133 5.21 -10.95 19.74
N GLU A 134 5.72 -11.92 20.48
CA GLU A 134 7.08 -12.45 20.28
C GLU A 134 7.26 -13.05 18.88
N THR A 135 6.26 -13.80 18.39
CA THR A 135 6.26 -14.34 17.03
C THR A 135 6.34 -13.22 16.00
N TRP A 136 5.58 -12.14 16.17
CA TRP A 136 5.63 -10.98 15.28
C TRP A 136 6.99 -10.25 15.37
N LEU A 137 7.52 -10.02 16.56
CA LEU A 137 8.82 -9.38 16.77
C LEU A 137 9.96 -10.13 16.10
N SER A 138 9.86 -11.46 16.02
CA SER A 138 10.89 -12.30 15.38
C SER A 138 11.07 -12.00 13.89
N HIS A 139 10.05 -11.49 13.19
CA HIS A 139 10.15 -11.06 11.79
C HIS A 139 11.07 -9.85 11.59
N PHE A 140 11.32 -9.09 12.66
CA PHE A 140 12.24 -7.95 12.68
C PHE A 140 13.60 -8.28 13.31
N ASP A 141 13.87 -9.56 13.57
CA ASP A 141 15.08 -9.99 14.30
C ASP A 141 15.17 -9.40 15.72
N VAL A 142 14.01 -9.08 16.31
CA VAL A 142 13.86 -8.62 17.69
C VAL A 142 13.56 -9.80 18.60
N GLN A 143 14.45 -10.07 19.56
CA GLN A 143 14.31 -11.17 20.50
C GLN A 143 13.75 -10.71 21.83
N LEU A 144 12.74 -11.41 22.32
CA LEU A 144 12.19 -11.21 23.67
C LEU A 144 12.96 -12.09 24.67
N ASP A 145 13.61 -11.44 25.64
CA ASP A 145 14.25 -12.14 26.77
C ASP A 145 13.23 -12.41 27.86
N ARG A 146 13.04 -13.68 28.21
CA ARG A 146 12.09 -14.15 29.25
C ARG A 146 12.87 -14.66 30.44
N ARG A 147 12.92 -13.88 31.52
CA ARG A 147 13.61 -14.29 32.75
C ARG A 147 12.63 -14.55 33.88
N PRO A 148 12.67 -15.74 34.52
CA PRO A 148 11.85 -16.03 35.70
C PRO A 148 12.05 -14.94 36.77
N ASN A 149 10.94 -14.47 37.35
CA ASN A 149 10.87 -13.42 38.38
C ASN A 149 11.39 -12.02 37.96
N TYR A 150 11.91 -11.85 36.74
CA TYR A 150 12.42 -10.57 36.24
C TYR A 150 11.45 -9.96 35.20
N GLY A 151 10.85 -10.79 34.33
CA GLY A 151 9.89 -10.37 33.34
C GLY A 151 10.36 -10.53 31.89
N PHE A 152 9.80 -9.72 31.03
CA PHE A 152 10.03 -9.71 29.59
C PHE A 152 10.74 -8.42 29.20
N SER A 153 11.84 -8.51 28.47
CA SER A 153 12.57 -7.37 27.92
C SER A 153 13.08 -7.66 26.52
N ILE A 154 13.31 -6.62 25.75
CA ILE A 154 13.88 -6.77 24.39
C ILE A 154 15.41 -6.76 24.49
N ARG A 155 16.05 -7.76 23.86
CA ARG A 155 17.50 -7.79 23.67
C ARG A 155 17.93 -6.76 22.63
N ASN A 156 19.03 -6.06 22.94
CA ASN A 156 19.52 -4.92 22.17
C ASN A 156 19.92 -5.23 20.73
N LYS A 157 19.04 -4.90 19.80
CA LYS A 157 19.35 -4.51 18.43
C LYS A 157 18.52 -3.25 18.16
N GLU A 158 19.04 -2.09 18.54
CA GLU A 158 18.26 -0.85 18.53
C GLU A 158 17.71 -0.53 17.13
N LEU A 159 18.48 -0.75 16.05
CA LEU A 159 17.97 -0.56 14.69
C LEU A 159 16.77 -1.47 14.40
N ALA A 160 16.85 -2.76 14.71
CA ALA A 160 15.75 -3.72 14.54
C ALA A 160 14.51 -3.33 15.37
N ARG A 161 14.74 -2.86 16.60
CA ARG A 161 13.68 -2.35 17.48
C ARG A 161 12.98 -1.13 16.88
N ARG A 162 13.73 -0.17 16.31
CA ARG A 162 13.16 0.99 15.61
C ARG A 162 12.36 0.56 14.38
N GLN A 163 12.86 -0.39 13.59
CA GLN A 163 12.13 -0.92 12.43
C GLN A 163 10.80 -1.57 12.84
N ALA A 164 10.77 -2.33 13.92
CA ALA A 164 9.55 -2.92 14.45
C ALA A 164 8.54 -1.85 14.92
N ILE A 165 9.01 -0.77 15.56
CA ILE A 165 8.16 0.37 15.94
C ILE A 165 7.54 1.02 14.69
N ILE A 166 8.35 1.32 13.68
CA ILE A 166 7.89 1.94 12.43
C ILE A 166 6.84 1.06 11.74
N ALA A 167 7.11 -0.24 11.63
CA ALA A 167 6.18 -1.19 11.01
C ALA A 167 4.85 -1.29 11.79
N LEU A 168 4.91 -1.29 13.14
CA LEU A 168 3.73 -1.30 13.98
C LEU A 168 2.87 -0.04 13.76
N LEU A 169 3.51 1.13 13.74
CA LEU A 169 2.83 2.41 13.53
C LEU A 169 2.27 2.56 12.11
N TRP A 170 2.93 1.96 11.14
CA TRP A 170 2.42 1.88 9.76
C TRP A 170 1.17 1.01 9.63
N GLY A 171 0.90 0.14 10.59
CA GLY A 171 -0.19 -0.83 10.53
C GLY A 171 0.20 -2.15 9.84
N ASN A 172 1.48 -2.38 9.56
CA ASN A 172 1.96 -3.67 9.06
C ASN A 172 2.09 -4.67 10.21
N THR A 173 0.95 -5.14 10.66
CA THR A 173 0.83 -6.11 11.74
C THR A 173 0.02 -7.31 11.26
N PRO A 174 0.21 -8.52 11.81
CA PRO A 174 -0.63 -9.67 11.50
C PRO A 174 -2.04 -9.52 12.13
N PHE A 175 -2.27 -8.41 12.82
CA PHE A 175 -3.50 -8.11 13.53
C PHE A 175 -4.51 -7.50 12.55
N SER A 176 -5.73 -8.01 12.55
CA SER A 176 -6.75 -7.63 11.57
C SER A 176 -7.25 -6.19 11.74
N ASP A 177 -7.07 -5.61 12.92
CA ASP A 177 -7.55 -4.29 13.27
C ASP A 177 -6.38 -3.39 13.66
N SER A 178 -6.06 -2.40 12.84
CA SER A 178 -5.02 -1.44 13.19
C SER A 178 -5.55 -0.38 14.15
N LEU A 179 -4.88 -0.24 15.30
CA LEU A 179 -5.11 0.87 16.24
C LEU A 179 -4.57 2.20 15.68
N PHE A 180 -3.58 2.10 14.80
CA PHE A 180 -2.92 3.26 14.23
C PHE A 180 -3.43 3.45 12.80
N LYS A 181 -3.99 4.62 12.50
CA LYS A 181 -4.40 5.00 11.16
C LYS A 181 -3.53 6.15 10.70
N ILE A 182 -3.00 6.01 9.51
CA ILE A 182 -2.35 7.09 8.79
C ILE A 182 -3.36 7.57 7.78
N THR A 183 -3.83 8.80 7.92
CA THR A 183 -4.77 9.43 6.99
C THR A 183 -4.08 10.53 6.22
N TYR A 184 -4.38 10.61 4.92
CA TYR A 184 -4.03 11.71 4.03
C TYR A 184 -5.23 12.67 4.01
N ASP A 185 -5.28 13.61 4.95
CA ASP A 185 -6.18 14.75 4.87
C ASP A 185 -5.31 16.01 4.75
N GLU A 186 -5.68 17.19 5.03
CA GLU A 186 -4.87 18.43 4.88
C GLU A 186 -3.36 18.32 5.30
N GLY A 187 -2.75 17.17 5.09
CA GLY A 187 -1.42 16.69 5.48
C GLY A 187 -1.49 15.27 6.00
N LEU A 188 -0.33 14.67 6.27
CA LEU A 188 -0.24 13.33 6.84
C LEU A 188 -0.57 13.40 8.33
N LEU A 189 -1.77 13.02 8.70
CA LEU A 189 -2.19 12.92 10.09
C LEU A 189 -2.00 11.50 10.60
N PHE A 190 -1.18 11.37 11.63
CA PHE A 190 -1.13 10.18 12.45
C PHE A 190 -2.27 10.24 13.45
N SER A 191 -3.30 9.44 13.26
CA SER A 191 -4.41 9.34 14.20
C SER A 191 -4.52 7.93 14.77
N LEU A 192 -4.92 7.84 16.02
CA LEU A 192 -5.49 6.60 16.54
C LEU A 192 -6.86 6.40 15.91
N ALA A 193 -7.22 5.15 15.65
CA ALA A 193 -8.61 4.80 15.34
C ALA A 193 -9.53 5.34 16.44
N ASP A 194 -10.78 5.67 16.12
CA ASP A 194 -11.79 6.31 17.00
C ASP A 194 -12.01 5.64 18.38
N VAL A 195 -11.38 4.52 18.58
CA VAL A 195 -11.28 3.74 19.83
C VAL A 195 -10.56 4.47 20.96
N ALA A 196 -9.66 5.38 20.61
CA ALA A 196 -8.74 6.02 21.56
C ALA A 196 -9.42 6.86 22.64
N GLU A 197 -10.61 7.38 22.37
CA GLU A 197 -11.32 8.23 23.33
C GLU A 197 -11.79 7.51 24.60
N PHE A 198 -11.81 6.18 24.60
CA PHE A 198 -12.47 5.39 25.64
C PHE A 198 -11.55 4.57 26.55
N SER A 199 -10.31 4.27 26.11
CA SER A 199 -9.37 3.50 26.93
C SER A 199 -8.28 4.39 27.52
N PRO A 200 -8.13 4.51 28.86
CA PRO A 200 -7.06 5.33 29.48
C PRO A 200 -5.65 4.87 29.09
N ILE A 201 -5.51 3.62 28.65
CA ILE A 201 -4.23 3.05 28.20
C ILE A 201 -3.90 3.56 26.80
N VAL A 202 -4.87 3.48 25.90
CA VAL A 202 -4.74 3.95 24.51
C VAL A 202 -4.47 5.45 24.52
N GLN A 203 -5.15 6.19 25.38
CA GLN A 203 -4.96 7.63 25.53
C GLN A 203 -3.53 7.98 26.00
N ARG A 204 -2.98 7.27 26.98
CA ARG A 204 -1.58 7.48 27.42
C ARG A 204 -0.56 7.13 26.35
N VAL A 205 -0.80 6.08 25.57
CA VAL A 205 0.05 5.72 24.44
C VAL A 205 -0.02 6.80 23.36
N TYR A 206 -1.20 7.30 23.08
CA TYR A 206 -1.41 8.40 22.13
C TYR A 206 -0.68 9.69 22.57
N GLU A 207 -0.83 10.10 23.82
CA GLU A 207 -0.11 11.24 24.39
C GLU A 207 1.42 11.07 24.28
N GLN A 208 1.92 9.85 24.49
CA GLN A 208 3.33 9.53 24.30
C GLN A 208 3.76 9.65 22.83
N LEU A 209 2.96 9.14 21.88
CA LEU A 209 3.25 9.22 20.45
C LEU A 209 3.13 10.66 19.91
N GLN A 210 2.23 11.46 20.45
CA GLN A 210 2.09 12.89 20.12
C GLN A 210 3.37 13.67 20.45
N GLN A 211 4.12 13.26 21.48
CA GLN A 211 5.40 13.88 21.82
C GLN A 211 6.51 13.59 20.79
N TRP A 212 6.31 12.61 19.92
CA TRP A 212 7.30 12.26 18.90
C TRP A 212 7.36 13.24 17.73
N ASP A 213 6.40 14.15 17.65
CA ASP A 213 6.36 15.26 16.69
C ASP A 213 6.66 14.85 15.25
N VAL A 214 5.78 14.00 14.73
CA VAL A 214 5.90 13.50 13.34
C VAL A 214 5.82 14.65 12.32
N ASN A 215 5.12 15.74 12.66
CA ASN A 215 5.02 16.91 11.78
C ASN A 215 6.38 17.57 11.57
N LEU A 216 7.17 17.73 12.63
CA LEU A 216 8.55 18.23 12.52
C LEU A 216 9.42 17.29 11.67
N ALA A 217 9.16 15.99 11.72
CA ALA A 217 9.91 15.02 10.93
C ALA A 217 9.66 15.18 9.41
N PHE A 218 8.49 15.65 8.98
CA PHE A 218 8.26 16.01 7.58
C PHE A 218 9.13 17.19 7.12
N GLU A 219 9.40 18.15 8.01
CA GLU A 219 10.29 19.27 7.68
C GLU A 219 11.71 18.76 7.39
N TRP A 220 12.21 17.77 8.13
CA TRP A 220 13.52 17.16 7.87
C TRP A 220 13.54 16.38 6.54
N VAL A 221 12.46 15.69 6.20
CA VAL A 221 12.34 15.04 4.89
C VAL A 221 12.33 16.09 3.78
N ALA A 222 11.57 17.16 3.93
CA ALA A 222 11.54 18.27 2.96
C ALA A 222 12.91 18.95 2.83
N GLN A 223 13.65 19.12 3.93
CA GLN A 223 15.03 19.61 3.89
C GLN A 223 15.93 18.66 3.09
N ALA A 224 15.83 17.34 3.31
CA ALA A 224 16.60 16.36 2.55
C ALA A 224 16.29 16.45 1.05
N GLU A 225 15.01 16.51 0.66
CA GLU A 225 14.59 16.68 -0.73
C GLU A 225 15.15 17.94 -1.36
N ALA A 226 15.11 19.07 -0.65
CA ALA A 226 15.65 20.33 -1.14
C ALA A 226 17.17 20.26 -1.36
N GLU A 227 17.92 19.63 -0.45
CA GLU A 227 19.36 19.49 -0.56
C GLU A 227 19.79 18.44 -1.60
N MET A 228 18.95 17.43 -1.84
CA MET A 228 19.16 16.39 -2.86
C MET A 228 18.64 16.81 -4.24
N HIS A 229 17.93 17.94 -4.33
CA HIS A 229 17.31 18.45 -5.56
C HIS A 229 16.36 17.46 -6.24
N GLY A 230 15.58 16.70 -5.44
CA GLY A 230 14.66 15.70 -5.95
C GLY A 230 13.51 15.43 -4.99
N ARG A 231 12.57 14.54 -5.39
CA ARG A 231 11.39 14.18 -4.63
C ARG A 231 11.32 12.69 -4.36
N PHE A 232 11.02 12.33 -3.12
CA PHE A 232 10.67 10.97 -2.77
C PHE A 232 9.21 10.66 -3.14
N ALA A 233 8.91 9.39 -3.30
CA ALA A 233 7.52 8.94 -3.40
C ALA A 233 6.78 9.17 -2.06
N ASP A 234 5.49 9.47 -2.10
CA ASP A 234 4.70 9.85 -0.92
C ASP A 234 4.81 8.83 0.23
N ASN A 235 4.74 7.53 -0.09
CA ASN A 235 4.93 6.48 0.89
C ASN A 235 6.33 6.47 1.51
N ALA A 236 7.36 6.85 0.75
CA ALA A 236 8.72 6.95 1.26
C ALA A 236 8.88 8.18 2.17
N VAL A 237 8.26 9.31 1.83
CA VAL A 237 8.20 10.52 2.67
C VAL A 237 7.59 10.18 4.03
N LEU A 238 6.44 9.53 4.03
CA LEU A 238 5.77 9.13 5.26
C LEU A 238 6.61 8.15 6.09
N HIS A 239 7.17 7.13 5.43
CA HIS A 239 8.02 6.15 6.10
C HIS A 239 9.25 6.81 6.75
N MET A 240 9.92 7.72 6.04
CA MET A 240 11.07 8.47 6.58
C MET A 240 10.68 9.40 7.71
N ALA A 241 9.55 10.10 7.61
CA ALA A 241 9.06 10.95 8.69
C ALA A 241 8.80 10.14 9.97
N LEU A 242 8.17 8.98 9.88
CA LEU A 242 8.01 8.07 11.02
C LEU A 242 9.37 7.59 11.56
N ALA A 243 10.29 7.22 10.65
CA ALA A 243 11.62 6.74 11.04
C ALA A 243 12.41 7.82 11.78
N PHE A 244 12.38 9.05 11.32
CA PHE A 244 13.09 10.18 11.96
C PHE A 244 12.45 10.56 13.30
N ALA A 245 11.12 10.56 13.40
CA ALA A 245 10.43 10.79 14.66
C ALA A 245 10.79 9.72 15.71
N VAL A 246 10.75 8.44 15.33
CA VAL A 246 11.15 7.31 16.18
C VAL A 246 12.62 7.44 16.57
N GLN A 247 13.51 7.72 15.62
CA GLN A 247 14.93 7.87 15.85
C GLN A 247 15.20 9.01 16.84
N ARG A 248 14.57 10.18 16.64
CA ARG A 248 14.73 11.34 17.53
C ARG A 248 14.39 10.99 18.96
N GLU A 249 13.26 10.35 19.19
CA GLU A 249 12.82 9.99 20.54
C GLU A 249 13.73 8.92 21.18
N ARG A 250 14.13 7.91 20.40
CA ARG A 250 15.00 6.85 20.91
C ARG A 250 16.38 7.39 21.31
N VAL A 251 16.95 8.29 20.53
CA VAL A 251 18.22 8.99 20.86
C VAL A 251 18.05 9.86 22.10
N ARG A 252 16.93 10.62 22.21
CA ARG A 252 16.63 11.47 23.37
C ARG A 252 16.57 10.66 24.67
N THR A 253 16.10 9.43 24.61
CA THR A 253 16.04 8.49 25.75
C THR A 253 17.35 7.71 25.96
N GLY A 254 18.40 8.01 25.21
CA GLY A 254 19.74 7.41 25.40
C GLY A 254 19.96 6.10 24.63
N ASN A 255 19.03 5.72 23.75
CA ASN A 255 19.09 4.49 22.96
C ASN A 255 19.74 4.75 21.60
N MET A 256 21.02 4.42 21.46
CA MET A 256 21.81 4.65 20.25
C MET A 256 21.93 3.40 19.41
N CYS A 257 21.92 3.57 18.07
CA CYS A 257 22.17 2.48 17.13
C CYS A 257 23.65 2.12 17.05
N HIS A 258 23.90 0.84 16.74
CA HIS A 258 25.21 0.36 16.31
C HIS A 258 25.19 0.19 14.79
N CYS A 259 26.25 0.64 14.13
CA CYS A 259 26.50 0.42 12.72
C CYS A 259 27.83 -0.31 12.56
N THR A 260 27.93 -1.28 11.66
CA THR A 260 29.18 -1.95 11.36
C THR A 260 30.15 -0.96 10.71
N GLU A 261 31.46 -1.13 10.94
CA GLU A 261 32.47 -0.27 10.32
C GLU A 261 32.40 -0.28 8.79
N GLU A 262 32.10 -1.44 8.20
CA GLU A 262 31.92 -1.58 6.76
C GLU A 262 30.77 -0.71 6.23
N ASN A 263 29.59 -0.78 6.85
CA ASN A 263 28.43 0.01 6.44
C ASN A 263 28.67 1.50 6.69
N LEU A 264 29.28 1.87 7.81
CA LEU A 264 29.62 3.26 8.12
C LEU A 264 30.60 3.83 7.08
N HIS A 265 31.65 3.07 6.75
CA HIS A 265 32.63 3.47 5.75
C HIS A 265 31.97 3.64 4.36
N TRP A 266 31.12 2.70 3.98
CA TRP A 266 30.42 2.75 2.71
C TRP A 266 29.47 3.96 2.63
N LEU A 267 28.69 4.24 3.71
CA LEU A 267 27.78 5.38 3.76
C LEU A 267 28.50 6.72 3.72
N LYS A 268 29.66 6.84 4.39
CA LYS A 268 30.51 8.04 4.36
C LYS A 268 31.01 8.39 2.96
N ALA A 269 31.13 7.40 2.10
CA ALA A 269 31.52 7.61 0.69
C ALA A 269 30.36 8.04 -0.20
N GLN A 270 29.10 8.01 0.28
CA GLN A 270 27.93 8.38 -0.51
C GLN A 270 27.62 9.89 -0.43
N PRO A 271 27.05 10.47 -1.51
CA PRO A 271 26.64 11.90 -1.51
C PRO A 271 25.69 12.26 -0.37
N VAL A 272 24.80 11.36 0.02
CA VAL A 272 23.81 11.55 1.08
C VAL A 272 24.42 11.74 2.48
N TRP A 273 25.70 11.37 2.69
CA TRP A 273 26.33 11.44 4.00
C TRP A 273 26.36 12.84 4.58
N SER A 274 26.73 13.84 3.77
CA SER A 274 26.78 15.24 4.20
C SER A 274 25.40 15.75 4.61
N ILE A 275 24.36 15.34 3.88
CA ILE A 275 22.97 15.69 4.16
C ILE A 275 22.52 15.03 5.47
N ALA A 276 22.75 13.72 5.62
CA ALA A 276 22.42 12.99 6.84
C ALA A 276 23.09 13.59 8.09
N THR A 277 24.34 14.04 7.98
CA THR A 277 25.05 14.69 9.09
C THR A 277 24.42 16.04 9.44
N ARG A 278 24.01 16.86 8.45
CA ARG A 278 23.32 18.13 8.72
C ARG A 278 21.95 17.89 9.36
N LEU A 279 21.18 16.92 8.85
CA LEU A 279 19.90 16.54 9.44
C LEU A 279 20.08 16.05 10.89
N ALA A 280 21.05 15.21 11.18
CA ALA A 280 21.36 14.79 12.54
C ALA A 280 21.58 15.99 13.46
N ASN A 281 22.34 16.98 13.04
CA ASN A 281 22.57 18.19 13.83
C ASN A 281 21.28 19.02 14.03
N SER A 282 20.38 19.06 13.06
CA SER A 282 19.10 19.76 13.20
C SER A 282 18.07 19.00 14.05
N MET A 283 18.14 17.68 14.10
CA MET A 283 17.24 16.86 14.92
C MET A 283 17.52 16.97 16.42
N TRP A 284 18.76 17.23 16.80
CA TRP A 284 19.19 17.32 18.21
C TRP A 284 20.04 18.56 18.50
N PRO A 285 19.51 19.78 18.34
CA PRO A 285 20.27 21.02 18.50
C PRO A 285 20.78 21.24 19.93
N ASP A 286 20.08 20.69 20.94
CA ASP A 286 20.36 20.93 22.35
C ASP A 286 21.18 19.80 23.01
N MET A 287 21.68 18.83 22.23
CA MET A 287 22.49 17.77 22.82
C MET A 287 23.90 18.29 23.16
N GLU A 288 24.22 18.33 24.45
CA GLU A 288 25.57 18.70 24.96
C GLU A 288 26.68 17.76 24.46
N ARG A 289 26.33 16.54 24.04
CA ARG A 289 27.26 15.54 23.50
C ARG A 289 27.18 15.51 21.99
N SER A 290 28.33 15.38 21.35
CA SER A 290 28.36 15.10 19.90
C SER A 290 27.53 13.86 19.58
N ILE A 291 26.64 14.01 18.59
CA ILE A 291 25.81 12.90 18.10
C ILE A 291 26.72 11.85 17.49
N PRO A 292 26.57 10.56 17.86
CA PRO A 292 27.38 9.51 17.27
C PRO A 292 27.16 9.42 15.75
N GLU A 293 28.24 9.25 15.00
CA GLU A 293 28.18 9.08 13.52
C GLU A 293 27.25 7.93 13.10
N THR A 294 27.04 6.95 13.98
CA THR A 294 26.10 5.83 13.76
C THR A 294 24.66 6.31 13.62
N GLU A 295 24.27 7.41 14.26
CA GLU A 295 22.93 7.99 14.08
C GLU A 295 22.80 8.72 12.73
N SER A 296 23.84 9.45 12.31
CA SER A 296 23.90 9.98 10.94
C SER A 296 23.86 8.87 9.89
N ALA A 297 24.50 7.72 10.18
CA ALA A 297 24.44 6.55 9.30
C ALA A 297 23.00 6.01 9.16
N VAL A 298 22.22 5.96 10.25
CA VAL A 298 20.80 5.52 10.18
C VAL A 298 19.97 6.48 9.32
N ILE A 299 20.16 7.80 9.45
CA ILE A 299 19.51 8.78 8.58
C ILE A 299 19.92 8.53 7.11
N ALA A 300 21.22 8.37 6.84
CA ALA A 300 21.72 8.08 5.50
C ALA A 300 21.12 6.79 4.91
N MET A 301 20.98 5.73 5.72
CA MET A 301 20.31 4.49 5.32
C MET A 301 18.88 4.77 4.85
N HIS A 302 18.09 5.53 5.61
CA HIS A 302 16.71 5.87 5.22
C HIS A 302 16.65 6.70 3.95
N LEU A 303 17.57 7.65 3.75
CA LEU A 303 17.65 8.44 2.51
C LEU A 303 18.00 7.58 1.29
N VAL A 304 18.88 6.59 1.45
CA VAL A 304 19.29 5.69 0.36
C VAL A 304 18.21 4.68 -0.02
N VAL A 305 17.43 4.20 0.94
CA VAL A 305 16.37 3.19 0.69
C VAL A 305 15.03 3.80 0.29
N GLY A 306 14.87 5.12 0.37
CA GLY A 306 13.65 5.82 -0.02
C GLY A 306 13.37 5.66 -1.52
N LEU A 307 12.14 5.23 -1.87
CA LEU A 307 11.68 5.22 -3.26
C LEU A 307 11.56 6.64 -3.79
N ARG A 308 11.92 6.83 -5.05
CA ARG A 308 11.97 8.13 -5.72
C ARG A 308 10.99 8.20 -6.88
N ASN A 309 10.48 9.39 -7.14
CA ASN A 309 9.61 9.64 -8.28
C ASN A 309 10.38 10.00 -9.55
N GLU A 310 11.66 10.41 -9.42
CA GLU A 310 12.51 10.83 -10.51
C GLU A 310 13.98 10.49 -10.24
N GLU A 311 14.80 10.46 -11.28
CA GLU A 311 16.24 10.27 -11.16
C GLU A 311 16.91 11.59 -10.68
N TRP A 312 17.84 11.48 -9.73
CA TRP A 312 18.53 12.62 -9.15
C TRP A 312 19.98 12.70 -9.64
N PRO A 313 20.42 13.84 -10.15
CA PRO A 313 21.80 14.00 -10.59
C PRO A 313 22.81 13.77 -9.47
N GLY A 314 23.84 12.97 -9.74
CA GLY A 314 24.88 12.65 -8.75
C GLY A 314 24.45 11.71 -7.62
N ASP A 315 23.32 11.05 -7.79
CA ASP A 315 22.81 10.08 -6.84
C ASP A 315 23.54 8.72 -6.91
N LEU A 316 23.30 7.91 -5.89
CA LEU A 316 23.79 6.52 -5.78
C LEU A 316 23.49 5.69 -7.04
N TYR A 317 22.34 5.92 -7.67
CA TYR A 317 21.88 5.18 -8.84
C TYR A 317 22.77 5.37 -10.07
N THR A 318 23.49 6.49 -10.13
CA THR A 318 24.43 6.80 -11.22
C THR A 318 25.85 6.27 -10.95
N THR A 319 26.08 5.58 -9.82
CA THR A 319 27.40 4.98 -9.57
C THR A 319 27.65 3.81 -10.54
N PRO A 320 28.89 3.62 -11.01
CA PRO A 320 29.20 2.64 -12.08
C PRO A 320 28.69 1.22 -11.79
N GLY A 321 28.71 0.77 -10.53
CA GLY A 321 28.25 -0.55 -10.16
C GLY A 321 26.76 -0.77 -10.37
N PHE A 322 25.93 0.19 -9.99
CA PHE A 322 24.47 0.09 -10.17
C PHE A 322 24.08 0.36 -11.61
N THR A 323 24.75 1.28 -12.29
CA THR A 323 24.52 1.54 -13.73
C THR A 323 24.74 0.26 -14.54
N SER A 324 25.87 -0.44 -14.33
CA SER A 324 26.15 -1.70 -15.02
C SER A 324 25.13 -2.79 -14.72
N LEU A 325 24.64 -2.87 -13.47
CA LEU A 325 23.57 -3.80 -13.10
C LEU A 325 22.29 -3.49 -13.87
N VAL A 326 21.86 -2.22 -13.88
CA VAL A 326 20.63 -1.80 -14.55
C VAL A 326 20.77 -2.02 -16.07
N ASP A 327 21.91 -1.70 -16.67
CA ASP A 327 22.19 -1.95 -18.11
C ASP A 327 22.01 -3.42 -18.46
N MET A 328 22.59 -4.31 -17.66
CA MET A 328 22.43 -5.76 -17.82
C MET A 328 20.96 -6.18 -17.72
N LEU A 329 20.20 -5.62 -16.79
CA LEU A 329 18.78 -5.94 -16.65
C LEU A 329 17.97 -5.46 -17.86
N VAL A 330 18.22 -4.25 -18.37
CA VAL A 330 17.57 -3.70 -19.58
C VAL A 330 17.87 -4.54 -20.81
N GLU A 331 19.13 -4.96 -21.01
CA GLU A 331 19.52 -5.84 -22.11
C GLU A 331 18.78 -7.18 -22.05
N ASN A 332 18.67 -7.78 -20.86
CA ASN A 332 17.92 -9.02 -20.67
C ASN A 332 16.43 -8.85 -20.97
N VAL A 333 15.83 -7.69 -20.61
CA VAL A 333 14.45 -7.36 -20.97
C VAL A 333 14.26 -7.28 -22.47
N ALA A 334 15.14 -6.55 -23.17
CA ALA A 334 15.10 -6.41 -24.62
C ALA A 334 15.18 -7.76 -25.34
N GLN A 335 16.07 -8.64 -24.87
CA GLN A 335 16.19 -10.01 -25.40
C GLN A 335 14.94 -10.85 -25.14
N ALA A 336 14.38 -10.81 -23.91
CA ALA A 336 13.24 -11.61 -23.51
C ALA A 336 11.93 -11.21 -24.24
N PHE A 337 11.81 -9.94 -24.59
CA PHE A 337 10.69 -9.44 -25.39
C PHE A 337 10.92 -9.53 -26.90
N PHE A 338 12.14 -9.77 -27.36
CA PHE A 338 12.57 -9.65 -28.76
C PHE A 338 12.37 -8.24 -29.34
N GLU A 339 12.57 -7.22 -28.51
CA GLU A 339 12.39 -5.80 -28.85
C GLU A 339 13.71 -5.04 -28.56
N PRO A 340 14.65 -4.98 -29.52
CA PRO A 340 15.96 -4.36 -29.30
C PRO A 340 15.91 -2.89 -28.90
N GLU A 341 14.88 -2.16 -29.33
CA GLU A 341 14.69 -0.73 -29.01
C GLU A 341 14.51 -0.47 -27.51
N LEU A 342 14.12 -1.47 -26.73
CA LEU A 342 14.00 -1.36 -25.27
C LEU A 342 15.32 -1.02 -24.58
N VAL A 343 16.46 -1.28 -25.20
CA VAL A 343 17.78 -0.88 -24.67
C VAL A 343 17.88 0.63 -24.54
N HIS A 344 17.14 1.38 -25.36
CA HIS A 344 17.10 2.85 -25.37
C HIS A 344 15.89 3.43 -24.62
N ASP A 345 15.03 2.59 -24.01
CA ASP A 345 13.88 3.05 -23.22
C ASP A 345 14.36 3.61 -21.87
N LEU A 346 14.48 4.94 -21.79
CA LEU A 346 14.90 5.65 -20.58
C LEU A 346 13.94 5.38 -19.40
N ALA A 347 12.63 5.34 -19.65
CA ALA A 347 11.65 5.11 -18.60
C ALA A 347 11.74 3.68 -18.02
N LEU A 348 12.12 2.67 -18.82
CA LEU A 348 12.42 1.33 -18.33
C LEU A 348 13.69 1.33 -17.46
N ARG A 349 14.75 1.98 -17.93
CA ARG A 349 16.03 2.08 -17.23
C ARG A 349 15.86 2.77 -15.87
N GLU A 350 15.28 3.96 -15.86
CA GLU A 350 15.02 4.76 -14.65
C GLU A 350 14.09 4.01 -13.68
N GLY A 351 13.02 3.40 -14.19
CA GLY A 351 12.12 2.60 -13.39
C GLY A 351 12.81 1.40 -12.73
N LEU A 352 13.65 0.66 -13.45
CA LEU A 352 14.41 -0.46 -12.86
C LEU A 352 15.40 0.06 -11.82
N ALA A 353 16.12 1.14 -12.08
CA ALA A 353 17.03 1.75 -11.12
C ALA A 353 16.30 2.19 -9.86
N ALA A 354 15.17 2.90 -10.00
CA ALA A 354 14.37 3.44 -8.90
C ALA A 354 13.77 2.37 -7.97
N HIS A 355 13.60 1.15 -8.45
CA HIS A 355 13.06 0.03 -7.65
C HIS A 355 14.12 -0.96 -7.20
N VAL A 356 15.02 -1.39 -8.09
CA VAL A 356 16.04 -2.41 -7.76
C VAL A 356 17.06 -1.88 -6.76
N VAL A 357 17.58 -0.67 -6.95
CA VAL A 357 18.65 -0.14 -6.08
C VAL A 357 18.16 0.08 -4.65
N PRO A 358 17.02 0.75 -4.39
CA PRO A 358 16.50 0.84 -3.02
C PRO A 358 16.18 -0.51 -2.40
N ALA A 359 15.66 -1.48 -3.17
CA ALA A 359 15.39 -2.82 -2.68
C ALA A 359 16.66 -3.54 -2.22
N LEU A 360 17.76 -3.44 -2.98
CA LEU A 360 19.06 -3.94 -2.60
C LEU A 360 19.59 -3.28 -1.32
N MET A 361 19.46 -1.96 -1.23
CA MET A 361 19.91 -1.21 -0.05
C MET A 361 19.09 -1.54 1.20
N ARG A 362 17.76 -1.73 1.05
CA ARG A 362 16.91 -2.21 2.16
C ARG A 362 17.39 -3.55 2.71
N GLN A 363 17.72 -4.48 1.83
CA GLN A 363 18.24 -5.79 2.24
C GLN A 363 19.64 -5.69 2.87
N ARG A 364 20.54 -4.89 2.28
CA ARG A 364 21.89 -4.66 2.80
C ARG A 364 21.86 -4.12 4.23
N PHE A 365 21.03 -3.13 4.52
CA PHE A 365 20.97 -2.46 5.81
C PHE A 365 19.92 -3.05 6.76
N ASN A 366 19.17 -4.05 6.30
CA ASN A 366 18.03 -4.62 7.03
C ASN A 366 17.03 -3.53 7.46
N ILE A 367 16.70 -2.61 6.55
CA ILE A 367 15.71 -1.56 6.75
C ILE A 367 14.35 -2.07 6.26
N TRP A 368 13.39 -2.10 7.17
CA TRP A 368 12.01 -2.37 6.80
C TRP A 368 11.43 -1.20 5.98
N ALA A 369 10.65 -1.50 4.99
CA ALA A 369 9.85 -0.52 4.26
C ALA A 369 8.43 -1.07 4.09
N PRO A 370 7.43 -0.18 3.93
CA PRO A 370 6.08 -0.60 3.63
C PRO A 370 6.07 -1.55 2.42
N PRO A 371 5.25 -2.62 2.46
CA PRO A 371 5.16 -3.52 1.33
C PRO A 371 4.71 -2.76 0.08
N SER A 372 5.37 -3.04 -1.03
CA SER A 372 4.91 -2.57 -2.33
C SER A 372 3.53 -3.15 -2.62
N TRP A 373 2.73 -2.41 -3.39
CA TRP A 373 1.41 -2.87 -3.80
C TRP A 373 1.53 -4.20 -4.55
N SER A 374 0.84 -5.23 -4.09
CA SER A 374 0.75 -6.52 -4.76
C SER A 374 -0.72 -6.86 -5.01
N ASP A 375 -1.05 -7.24 -6.24
CA ASP A 375 -2.40 -7.62 -6.62
C ASP A 375 -2.37 -8.98 -7.31
N GLU A 376 -3.28 -9.86 -6.93
CA GLU A 376 -3.45 -11.16 -7.58
C GLU A 376 -3.81 -11.02 -9.07
N GLU A 377 -4.45 -9.92 -9.46
CA GLU A 377 -4.77 -9.60 -10.85
C GLU A 377 -3.50 -9.41 -11.71
N ILE A 378 -2.41 -8.85 -11.15
CA ILE A 378 -1.12 -8.74 -11.86
C ILE A 378 -0.61 -10.12 -12.23
N ALA A 379 -0.67 -11.05 -11.28
CA ALA A 379 -0.23 -12.41 -11.49
C ALA A 379 -1.04 -13.11 -12.61
N GLN A 380 -2.32 -12.81 -12.72
CA GLN A 380 -3.23 -13.41 -13.71
C GLN A 380 -3.13 -12.76 -15.10
N ASN A 381 -2.91 -11.44 -15.18
CA ASN A 381 -2.96 -10.70 -16.44
C ASN A 381 -1.59 -10.43 -17.08
N CYS A 382 -0.48 -10.60 -16.34
CA CYS A 382 0.90 -10.28 -16.77
C CYS A 382 1.85 -11.48 -16.63
N HIS A 383 1.42 -12.68 -16.99
CA HIS A 383 2.21 -13.91 -16.80
C HIS A 383 3.58 -13.89 -17.48
N ARG A 384 3.67 -13.35 -18.70
CA ARG A 384 4.92 -13.26 -19.45
C ARG A 384 5.89 -12.32 -18.77
N GLU A 385 5.44 -11.12 -18.45
CA GLU A 385 6.22 -10.08 -17.80
C GLU A 385 6.69 -10.52 -16.41
N ARG A 386 5.82 -11.20 -15.66
CA ARG A 386 6.16 -11.74 -14.34
C ARG A 386 7.24 -12.81 -14.41
N LYS A 387 7.20 -13.68 -15.41
CA LYS A 387 8.26 -14.67 -15.61
C LYS A 387 9.59 -14.00 -15.94
N ILE A 388 9.58 -12.95 -16.74
CA ILE A 388 10.79 -12.14 -17.04
C ILE A 388 11.27 -11.47 -15.76
N ALA A 389 10.40 -10.82 -14.99
CA ALA A 389 10.74 -10.18 -13.73
C ALA A 389 11.38 -11.17 -12.72
N GLN A 390 10.87 -12.40 -12.64
CA GLN A 390 11.48 -13.46 -11.83
C GLN A 390 12.89 -13.83 -12.32
N THR A 391 13.10 -13.85 -13.63
CA THR A 391 14.44 -14.08 -14.21
C THR A 391 15.39 -12.94 -13.86
N LEU A 392 14.93 -11.69 -13.96
CA LEU A 392 15.71 -10.51 -13.55
C LEU A 392 16.06 -10.58 -12.06
N ALA A 393 15.12 -10.96 -11.19
CA ALA A 393 15.36 -11.13 -9.76
C ALA A 393 16.42 -12.21 -9.47
N ALA A 394 16.45 -13.30 -10.26
CA ALA A 394 17.49 -14.33 -10.18
C ALA A 394 18.86 -13.77 -10.59
N LEU A 395 18.93 -13.00 -11.67
CA LEU A 395 20.16 -12.31 -12.11
C LEU A 395 20.67 -11.33 -11.07
N VAL A 396 19.79 -10.52 -10.47
CA VAL A 396 20.15 -9.62 -9.37
C VAL A 396 20.77 -10.39 -8.22
N LYS A 397 20.16 -11.52 -7.82
CA LYS A 397 20.69 -12.38 -6.76
C LYS A 397 22.06 -12.97 -7.12
N GLU A 398 22.24 -13.40 -8.36
CA GLU A 398 23.51 -13.95 -8.83
C GLU A 398 24.65 -12.92 -8.76
N HIS A 399 24.39 -11.66 -9.20
CA HIS A 399 25.39 -10.60 -9.24
C HIS A 399 25.67 -9.93 -7.89
N THR A 400 24.66 -9.84 -7.02
CA THR A 400 24.75 -9.06 -5.76
C THR A 400 24.75 -9.94 -4.51
N GLY A 401 24.40 -11.23 -4.64
CA GLY A 401 24.13 -12.12 -3.50
C GLY A 401 22.81 -11.83 -2.78
N ILE A 402 22.05 -10.80 -3.17
CA ILE A 402 20.84 -10.31 -2.49
C ILE A 402 19.59 -10.71 -3.29
N ALA A 403 18.64 -11.34 -2.61
CA ALA A 403 17.35 -11.69 -3.20
C ALA A 403 16.36 -10.53 -3.12
N LEU A 404 15.66 -10.23 -4.22
CA LEU A 404 14.57 -9.25 -4.21
C LEU A 404 13.30 -9.84 -3.57
N PRO A 405 12.57 -9.06 -2.74
CA PRO A 405 11.27 -9.45 -2.20
C PRO A 405 10.21 -9.64 -3.31
N THR A 406 9.19 -10.47 -3.04
CA THR A 406 8.12 -10.75 -4.01
C THR A 406 7.38 -9.50 -4.47
N GLY A 407 7.12 -8.55 -3.56
CA GLY A 407 6.47 -7.27 -3.92
C GLY A 407 7.26 -6.44 -4.94
N GLU A 408 8.59 -6.50 -4.90
CA GLU A 408 9.44 -5.83 -5.91
C GLU A 408 9.36 -6.54 -7.27
N ILE A 409 9.21 -7.87 -7.29
CA ILE A 409 9.00 -8.62 -8.53
C ILE A 409 7.68 -8.20 -9.18
N ASP A 410 6.62 -8.00 -8.40
CA ASP A 410 5.32 -7.55 -8.90
C ASP A 410 5.42 -6.12 -9.47
N THR A 411 6.15 -5.22 -8.80
CA THR A 411 6.41 -3.86 -9.30
C THR A 411 7.23 -3.87 -10.61
N ILE A 412 8.31 -4.67 -10.66
CA ILE A 412 9.09 -4.85 -11.89
C ILE A 412 8.20 -5.42 -13.01
N THR A 413 7.27 -6.33 -12.71
CA THR A 413 6.32 -6.86 -13.68
C THR A 413 5.51 -5.75 -14.34
N LEU A 414 5.02 -4.77 -13.56
CA LEU A 414 4.28 -3.63 -14.09
C LEU A 414 5.16 -2.71 -14.95
N LEU A 415 6.41 -2.46 -14.55
CA LEU A 415 7.38 -1.70 -15.35
C LEU A 415 7.64 -2.37 -16.70
N LEU A 416 7.83 -3.70 -16.70
CA LEU A 416 8.03 -4.48 -17.92
C LEU A 416 6.80 -4.42 -18.83
N ARG A 417 5.59 -4.50 -18.25
CA ARG A 417 4.34 -4.36 -19.02
C ARG A 417 4.24 -2.99 -19.68
N ALA A 418 4.55 -1.93 -18.94
CA ALA A 418 4.55 -0.56 -19.46
C ALA A 418 5.59 -0.40 -20.59
N ALA A 419 6.81 -0.90 -20.41
CA ALA A 419 7.85 -0.87 -21.42
C ALA A 419 7.44 -1.65 -22.70
N TYR A 420 6.87 -2.83 -22.53
CA TYR A 420 6.39 -3.64 -23.66
C TYR A 420 5.28 -2.95 -24.47
N ILE A 421 4.36 -2.25 -23.78
CA ILE A 421 3.32 -1.44 -24.45
C ILE A 421 3.94 -0.27 -25.22
N ARG A 422 4.95 0.40 -24.67
CA ARG A 422 5.65 1.52 -25.36
C ARG A 422 6.45 1.06 -26.57
N ALA A 423 7.13 -0.08 -26.46
CA ALA A 423 7.96 -0.62 -27.55
C ALA A 423 7.15 -1.08 -28.76
N ARG A 424 5.91 -1.43 -28.55
CA ARG A 424 5.01 -1.78 -29.64
C ARG A 424 4.20 -0.56 -30.04
N PRO A 425 4.46 0.02 -31.24
CA PRO A 425 3.57 1.02 -31.77
C PRO A 425 2.17 0.41 -31.78
N ALA A 426 1.20 1.11 -31.18
CA ALA A 426 -0.19 0.68 -31.21
C ALA A 426 -0.53 0.40 -32.68
N ARG A 427 -0.86 -0.87 -32.99
CA ARG A 427 -1.21 -1.27 -34.35
C ARG A 427 -2.28 -0.32 -34.85
N GLN A 428 -1.94 0.50 -35.83
CA GLN A 428 -2.91 1.39 -36.46
C GLN A 428 -3.77 0.55 -37.38
N TRP A 429 -5.07 0.60 -37.15
CA TRP A 429 -6.05 -0.09 -37.94
C TRP A 429 -6.66 0.89 -38.94
N GLN A 430 -6.47 0.61 -40.21
CA GLN A 430 -7.02 1.42 -41.30
C GLN A 430 -8.50 1.15 -41.47
N VAL A 431 -9.31 2.18 -41.31
CA VAL A 431 -10.76 2.09 -41.20
C VAL A 431 -11.46 3.04 -42.18
N PHE A 432 -12.46 2.55 -42.91
CA PHE A 432 -13.47 3.41 -43.53
C PHE A 432 -14.74 3.41 -42.70
N VAL A 433 -15.32 4.59 -42.57
CA VAL A 433 -16.62 4.79 -41.94
C VAL A 433 -17.70 4.87 -43.03
N ILE A 434 -18.71 4.03 -42.96
CA ILE A 434 -19.80 3.99 -43.96
C ILE A 434 -21.09 4.44 -43.29
N CYS A 435 -21.65 5.54 -43.79
CA CYS A 435 -22.85 6.12 -43.22
C CYS A 435 -23.75 6.70 -44.32
N PRO A 436 -24.91 6.07 -44.61
CA PRO A 436 -25.83 6.58 -45.63
C PRO A 436 -26.70 7.74 -45.14
N THR A 437 -26.74 8.03 -43.85
CA THR A 437 -27.66 9.02 -43.24
C THR A 437 -27.21 10.48 -43.39
N GLY A 438 -26.05 10.73 -44.02
CA GLY A 438 -25.58 12.07 -44.33
C GLY A 438 -24.30 12.48 -43.59
N MET A 439 -23.72 13.57 -44.07
CA MET A 439 -22.39 14.02 -43.66
C MET A 439 -22.26 14.33 -42.16
N ALA A 440 -23.27 14.93 -41.54
CA ALA A 440 -23.22 15.31 -40.13
C ALA A 440 -23.12 14.10 -39.21
N THR A 441 -23.91 13.06 -39.46
CA THR A 441 -23.88 11.82 -38.66
C THR A 441 -22.58 11.06 -38.87
N ALA A 442 -22.08 11.03 -40.07
CA ALA A 442 -20.85 10.36 -40.43
C ALA A 442 -19.62 11.04 -39.78
N GLN A 443 -19.57 12.37 -39.80
CA GLN A 443 -18.52 13.16 -39.15
C GLN A 443 -18.56 13.01 -37.61
N LEU A 444 -19.76 13.00 -37.02
CA LEU A 444 -19.92 12.76 -35.59
C LEU A 444 -19.37 11.37 -35.18
N LEU A 445 -19.74 10.34 -35.96
CA LEU A 445 -19.27 8.98 -35.73
C LEU A 445 -17.73 8.91 -35.86
N ALA A 446 -17.17 9.47 -36.93
CA ALA A 446 -15.72 9.51 -37.13
C ALA A 446 -15.00 10.24 -36.02
N ALA A 447 -15.49 11.40 -35.57
CA ALA A 447 -14.91 12.14 -34.44
C ALA A 447 -14.95 11.33 -33.13
N ARG A 448 -16.05 10.66 -32.83
CA ARG A 448 -16.18 9.80 -31.65
C ARG A 448 -15.25 8.58 -31.71
N LEU A 449 -15.13 7.94 -32.87
CA LEU A 449 -14.22 6.82 -33.08
C LEU A 449 -12.78 7.26 -32.83
N LYS A 450 -12.35 8.38 -33.42
CA LYS A 450 -11.01 8.93 -33.27
C LYS A 450 -10.68 9.29 -31.82
N THR A 451 -11.66 9.80 -31.06
CA THR A 451 -11.47 10.15 -29.64
C THR A 451 -11.41 8.91 -28.75
N ARG A 452 -12.22 7.90 -29.02
CA ARG A 452 -12.33 6.69 -28.20
C ARG A 452 -11.31 5.61 -28.54
N PHE A 453 -10.87 5.56 -29.78
CA PHE A 453 -9.92 4.59 -30.32
C PHE A 453 -8.81 5.31 -31.11
N PRO A 454 -7.80 5.87 -30.43
CA PRO A 454 -6.71 6.62 -31.10
C PRO A 454 -5.90 5.79 -32.08
N ASN A 455 -5.96 4.47 -31.98
CA ASN A 455 -5.32 3.49 -32.86
C ASN A 455 -6.14 3.14 -34.12
N LEU A 456 -7.31 3.78 -34.33
CA LEU A 456 -8.01 3.72 -35.60
C LEU A 456 -7.60 4.88 -36.51
N GLU A 457 -6.97 4.56 -37.62
CA GLU A 457 -6.69 5.50 -38.71
C GLU A 457 -7.92 5.53 -39.65
N ILE A 458 -8.70 6.61 -39.55
CA ILE A 458 -9.87 6.78 -40.38
C ILE A 458 -9.41 7.29 -41.75
N LEU A 459 -9.33 6.40 -42.75
CA LEU A 459 -8.94 6.72 -44.14
C LEU A 459 -9.95 7.63 -44.82
N GLY A 460 -11.21 7.52 -44.43
CA GLY A 460 -12.29 8.35 -44.99
C GLY A 460 -13.66 7.93 -44.54
N VAL A 461 -14.63 8.75 -44.95
CA VAL A 461 -16.07 8.48 -44.79
C VAL A 461 -16.66 8.25 -46.16
N LEU A 462 -17.33 7.13 -46.35
CA LEU A 462 -17.92 6.73 -47.60
C LEU A 462 -19.45 6.63 -47.50
N SER A 463 -20.14 7.00 -48.56
CA SER A 463 -21.53 6.60 -48.72
C SER A 463 -21.60 5.14 -49.18
N GLN A 464 -22.76 4.48 -48.98
CA GLN A 464 -22.94 3.09 -49.42
C GLN A 464 -22.79 2.93 -50.95
N ARG A 465 -23.05 4.00 -51.73
CA ARG A 465 -22.88 4.01 -53.20
C ARG A 465 -21.44 4.09 -53.66
N GLU A 466 -20.54 4.58 -52.80
CA GLU A 466 -19.10 4.70 -53.05
C GLU A 466 -18.33 3.46 -52.63
N LEU A 467 -19.02 2.50 -52.02
CA LEU A 467 -18.41 1.27 -51.57
C LEU A 467 -18.07 0.38 -52.78
N SER A 468 -16.81 0.27 -53.12
CA SER A 468 -16.29 -0.63 -54.14
C SER A 468 -15.07 -1.39 -53.63
N SER A 469 -14.83 -2.57 -54.20
CA SER A 469 -13.67 -3.40 -53.82
C SER A 469 -12.34 -2.66 -53.98
N GLU A 470 -12.21 -1.84 -54.99
CA GLU A 470 -10.98 -1.07 -55.27
C GLU A 470 -10.72 0.01 -54.21
N ARG A 471 -11.79 0.66 -53.71
CA ARG A 471 -11.66 1.79 -52.78
C ARG A 471 -11.38 1.37 -51.34
N VAL A 472 -11.73 0.16 -50.97
CA VAL A 472 -11.54 -0.35 -49.59
C VAL A 472 -10.39 -1.31 -49.48
N THR A 473 -9.56 -1.43 -50.49
CA THR A 473 -8.41 -2.37 -50.53
C THR A 473 -7.41 -2.11 -49.41
N GLU A 474 -7.26 -0.86 -48.98
CA GLU A 474 -6.33 -0.47 -47.90
C GLU A 474 -6.94 -0.66 -46.51
N ALA A 475 -8.26 -0.81 -46.39
CA ALA A 475 -8.92 -0.92 -45.11
C ALA A 475 -8.86 -2.34 -44.54
N GLN A 476 -8.70 -2.45 -43.27
CA GLN A 476 -8.79 -3.69 -42.49
C GLN A 476 -10.19 -3.82 -41.88
N ILE A 477 -10.85 -2.70 -41.60
CA ILE A 477 -12.17 -2.62 -40.98
C ILE A 477 -13.06 -1.64 -41.73
N LEU A 478 -14.31 -2.02 -41.85
CA LEU A 478 -15.39 -1.12 -42.24
C LEU A 478 -16.34 -0.93 -41.05
N ILE A 479 -16.44 0.30 -40.56
CA ILE A 479 -17.42 0.63 -39.53
C ILE A 479 -18.65 1.26 -40.19
N THR A 480 -19.79 0.63 -40.04
CA THR A 480 -21.00 1.02 -40.74
C THR A 480 -22.18 1.25 -39.82
N THR A 481 -23.08 2.17 -40.18
CA THR A 481 -24.32 2.40 -39.44
C THR A 481 -25.50 1.59 -39.96
N THR A 482 -25.33 0.89 -41.10
CA THR A 482 -26.35 0.03 -41.72
C THR A 482 -25.75 -1.33 -42.09
N PRO A 483 -26.54 -2.40 -42.16
CA PRO A 483 -26.03 -3.68 -42.63
C PRO A 483 -25.47 -3.56 -44.06
N ILE A 484 -24.26 -4.05 -44.26
CA ILE A 484 -23.60 -4.17 -45.55
C ILE A 484 -22.90 -5.51 -45.66
N ASP A 485 -22.85 -6.08 -46.85
CA ASP A 485 -21.97 -7.22 -47.11
C ASP A 485 -20.54 -6.75 -47.38
N PRO A 486 -19.52 -7.47 -46.89
CA PRO A 486 -18.13 -7.08 -47.09
C PRO A 486 -17.82 -7.16 -48.61
N PRO A 487 -17.30 -6.05 -49.20
CA PRO A 487 -16.99 -6.01 -50.62
C PRO A 487 -15.78 -6.87 -51.02
N ILE A 488 -14.97 -7.25 -50.03
CA ILE A 488 -13.80 -8.13 -50.15
C ILE A 488 -13.74 -9.07 -48.94
N SER A 489 -13.25 -10.28 -49.15
CA SER A 489 -13.20 -11.35 -48.10
C SER A 489 -12.24 -11.05 -46.94
N ASN A 490 -11.31 -10.11 -47.08
CA ASN A 490 -10.31 -9.80 -46.07
C ASN A 490 -10.61 -8.55 -45.23
N VAL A 491 -11.79 -7.95 -45.36
CA VAL A 491 -12.21 -6.76 -44.63
C VAL A 491 -13.26 -7.12 -43.59
N TYR A 492 -13.06 -6.75 -42.36
CA TYR A 492 -14.01 -6.99 -41.28
C TYR A 492 -15.06 -5.87 -41.21
N VAL A 493 -16.33 -6.22 -41.12
CA VAL A 493 -17.42 -5.24 -41.00
C VAL A 493 -17.98 -5.20 -39.61
N ILE A 494 -17.98 -4.02 -39.00
CA ILE A 494 -18.60 -3.79 -37.68
C ILE A 494 -19.75 -2.83 -37.84
N GLN A 495 -20.95 -3.30 -37.57
CA GLN A 495 -22.12 -2.42 -37.54
C GLN A 495 -22.23 -1.76 -36.18
N VAL A 496 -22.42 -0.44 -36.16
CA VAL A 496 -22.51 0.37 -34.95
C VAL A 496 -23.67 1.36 -35.01
N HIS A 497 -24.17 1.78 -33.88
CA HIS A 497 -25.07 2.90 -33.78
C HIS A 497 -24.32 4.23 -34.04
N PRO A 498 -24.87 5.24 -34.70
CA PRO A 498 -24.18 6.52 -34.96
C PRO A 498 -23.66 7.23 -33.69
N LEU A 499 -24.26 6.96 -32.54
CA LEU A 499 -23.86 7.51 -31.25
C LEU A 499 -22.84 6.64 -30.48
N LEU A 500 -22.36 5.51 -31.03
CA LEU A 500 -21.49 4.55 -30.38
C LEU A 500 -22.01 4.16 -29.00
N LEU A 501 -22.95 3.26 -28.96
CA LEU A 501 -23.51 2.74 -27.71
C LEU A 501 -22.46 1.85 -26.97
N PRO A 502 -22.64 1.57 -25.69
CA PRO A 502 -21.68 0.75 -24.91
C PRO A 502 -21.38 -0.61 -25.57
N GLN A 503 -22.37 -1.25 -26.18
CA GLN A 503 -22.21 -2.52 -26.92
C GLN A 503 -21.32 -2.37 -28.16
N ASP A 504 -21.38 -1.23 -28.85
CA ASP A 504 -20.60 -0.94 -30.04
C ASP A 504 -19.13 -0.72 -29.65
N LEU A 505 -18.91 0.02 -28.55
CA LEU A 505 -17.59 0.22 -27.99
C LEU A 505 -16.95 -1.12 -27.60
N ALA A 506 -17.72 -2.01 -26.98
CA ALA A 506 -17.23 -3.34 -26.61
C ALA A 506 -16.87 -4.20 -27.84
N ALA A 507 -17.68 -4.14 -28.89
CA ALA A 507 -17.43 -4.87 -30.12
C ALA A 507 -16.17 -4.39 -30.84
N ILE A 508 -15.97 -3.07 -30.95
CA ILE A 508 -14.75 -2.48 -31.53
C ILE A 508 -13.53 -2.81 -30.65
N SER A 509 -13.62 -2.62 -29.31
CA SER A 509 -12.51 -2.94 -28.37
C SER A 509 -12.06 -4.38 -28.50
N LYS A 510 -13.00 -5.32 -28.53
CA LYS A 510 -12.69 -6.75 -28.67
C LYS A 510 -11.88 -7.04 -29.93
N TRP A 511 -12.20 -6.39 -31.04
CA TRP A 511 -11.52 -6.60 -32.30
C TRP A 511 -10.17 -5.89 -32.37
N VAL A 512 -10.07 -4.66 -31.86
CA VAL A 512 -8.83 -3.88 -31.81
C VAL A 512 -7.79 -4.49 -30.88
N SER A 513 -8.23 -5.26 -29.88
CA SER A 513 -7.36 -5.94 -28.90
C SER A 513 -6.92 -7.35 -29.34
N SER A 514 -7.50 -7.89 -30.41
CA SER A 514 -7.14 -9.19 -31.00
C SER A 514 -6.01 -9.06 -32.01
#